data_33c2249409f7dc29a24f6a339897dd9b
#
_entry.id   33c2249409f7dc29a24f6a339897dd9b
#
_cell.length_a   1.000
_cell.length_b   1.000
_cell.length_c   1.000
_cell.angle_alpha   90.00
_cell.angle_beta   90.00
_cell.angle_gamma   90.00
#
_symmetry.space_group_name_H-M   'P 1'
#
loop_
_entity.id
_entity.type
_entity.pdbx_description
1 polymer ?
#
loop_
_entity_poly.entity_id
_entity_poly.type
_entity_poly.pdbx_seq_one_letter_code
_entity_poly.pdbx_strand_id
1 'polypeptide(L)'
;EKNVDSNGERSADFFYGIPSGKLRRYFSFQNFFDIFKIFAGFVSSFFILLKIKPYVLFSKGGFVSVPPCLAAKLLNIPVYTHECDFTPGLATRINSKSAKRILLSYKETESYLSESARGKAVVTGNPVRPVFYSADAENGLKFLKIQKKTKPVLLVVGGSLGAKQLNSLVRENI
;
A
#
# COMPACT_ATOMS: atom_id res chain seq x y z
N GLU A 1 -4.37 3.17 -20.82
CA GLU A 1 -4.94 2.12 -19.94
C GLU A 1 -4.44 2.20 -18.49
N LYS A 2 -3.14 2.54 -18.25
CA LYS A 2 -2.55 2.60 -16.89
C LYS A 2 -2.98 3.82 -16.06
N ASN A 3 -3.64 4.78 -16.65
CA ASN A 3 -4.08 6.01 -16.00
C ASN A 3 -5.60 6.06 -15.77
N VAL A 4 -6.28 4.97 -15.97
CA VAL A 4 -7.74 4.87 -15.87
C VAL A 4 -8.10 3.87 -14.77
N ASP A 5 -9.04 4.22 -13.93
CA ASP A 5 -9.55 3.34 -12.88
C ASP A 5 -10.56 2.31 -13.43
N SER A 6 -11.09 1.46 -12.54
CA SER A 6 -12.08 0.42 -12.90
C SER A 6 -13.41 0.98 -13.44
N ASN A 7 -13.67 2.27 -13.26
CA ASN A 7 -14.89 2.96 -13.71
C ASN A 7 -14.65 3.74 -15.03
N GLY A 8 -13.44 3.68 -15.61
CA GLY A 8 -13.08 4.44 -16.78
C GLY A 8 -12.69 5.89 -16.50
N GLU A 9 -12.58 6.28 -15.22
CA GLU A 9 -12.15 7.62 -14.83
C GLU A 9 -10.63 7.73 -14.78
N ARG A 10 -10.13 8.93 -15.08
CA ARG A 10 -8.69 9.20 -15.08
C ARG A 10 -8.16 9.18 -13.65
N SER A 11 -7.38 8.17 -13.31
CA SER A 11 -6.82 7.98 -11.96
C SER A 11 -5.55 8.79 -11.71
N ALA A 12 -4.85 9.21 -12.78
CA ALA A 12 -3.64 10.02 -12.72
C ALA A 12 -3.42 10.80 -14.02
N ASP A 13 -2.85 12.01 -13.93
CA ASP A 13 -2.50 12.80 -15.10
C ASP A 13 -1.34 12.19 -15.88
N PHE A 14 -0.35 11.66 -15.17
CA PHE A 14 0.83 11.04 -15.74
C PHE A 14 1.21 9.77 -14.99
N PHE A 15 1.75 8.81 -15.71
CA PHE A 15 2.27 7.58 -15.17
C PHE A 15 3.74 7.40 -15.57
N TYR A 16 4.59 7.17 -14.56
CA TYR A 16 6.01 6.90 -14.75
C TYR A 16 6.37 5.54 -14.16
N GLY A 17 6.86 4.64 -15.01
CA GLY A 17 7.41 3.37 -14.55
C GLY A 17 8.86 3.52 -14.10
N ILE A 18 9.21 2.88 -12.99
CA ILE A 18 10.58 2.82 -12.49
C ILE A 18 11.03 1.37 -12.33
N PRO A 19 12.32 1.05 -12.53
CA PRO A 19 12.88 -0.23 -12.14
C PRO A 19 12.69 -0.46 -10.65
N SER A 20 12.36 -1.68 -10.24
CA SER A 20 12.18 -2.00 -8.83
C SER A 20 12.74 -3.38 -8.50
N GLY A 21 13.32 -3.53 -7.31
CA GLY A 21 13.80 -4.78 -6.76
C GLY A 21 13.19 -5.03 -5.38
N LYS A 22 12.83 -6.27 -5.09
CA LYS A 22 12.24 -6.66 -3.81
C LYS A 22 13.31 -7.31 -2.93
N LEU A 23 13.84 -6.58 -1.95
CA LEU A 23 14.73 -7.16 -0.95
C LEU A 23 13.96 -8.20 -0.11
N ARG A 24 14.36 -9.46 -0.24
CA ARG A 24 13.81 -10.56 0.54
C ARG A 24 14.51 -10.63 1.88
N ARG A 25 13.78 -11.06 2.92
CA ARG A 25 14.32 -11.19 4.29
C ARG A 25 15.24 -12.41 4.46
N TYR A 26 15.36 -13.25 3.44
CA TYR A 26 16.24 -14.43 3.42
C TYR A 26 17.35 -14.27 2.38
N PHE A 27 18.44 -14.99 2.57
CA PHE A 27 19.56 -14.98 1.61
C PHE A 27 19.11 -15.53 0.26
N SER A 28 19.33 -14.75 -0.80
CA SER A 28 19.01 -15.14 -2.18
C SER A 28 19.97 -14.42 -3.14
N PHE A 29 20.50 -15.11 -4.13
CA PHE A 29 21.27 -14.49 -5.21
C PHE A 29 20.47 -13.42 -5.96
N GLN A 30 19.15 -13.53 -5.98
CA GLN A 30 18.29 -12.50 -6.56
C GLN A 30 18.37 -11.17 -5.81
N ASN A 31 18.68 -11.17 -4.51
CA ASN A 31 18.88 -9.94 -3.75
C ASN A 31 20.04 -9.11 -4.31
N PHE A 32 21.08 -9.75 -4.84
CA PHE A 32 22.21 -9.07 -5.48
C PHE A 32 21.74 -8.30 -6.71
N PHE A 33 20.99 -8.95 -7.61
CA PHE A 33 20.43 -8.28 -8.79
C PHE A 33 19.37 -7.22 -8.42
N ASP A 34 18.61 -7.48 -7.35
CA ASP A 34 17.59 -6.54 -6.88
C ASP A 34 18.20 -5.25 -6.32
N ILE A 35 19.43 -5.28 -5.78
CA ILE A 35 20.16 -4.08 -5.37
C ILE A 35 20.43 -3.17 -6.58
N PHE A 36 20.87 -3.72 -7.71
CA PHE A 36 21.08 -2.93 -8.94
C PHE A 36 19.76 -2.34 -9.46
N LYS A 37 18.67 -3.10 -9.41
CA LYS A 37 17.34 -2.59 -9.77
C LYS A 37 16.88 -1.46 -8.86
N ILE A 38 17.14 -1.56 -7.55
CA ILE A 38 16.82 -0.50 -6.59
C ILE A 38 17.63 0.75 -6.90
N PHE A 39 18.93 0.60 -7.21
CA PHE A 39 19.79 1.72 -7.60
C PHE A 39 19.33 2.37 -8.91
N ALA A 40 19.03 1.57 -9.94
CA ALA A 40 18.47 2.07 -11.19
C ALA A 40 17.11 2.77 -10.97
N GLY A 41 16.27 2.23 -10.08
CA GLY A 41 15.01 2.85 -9.66
C GLY A 41 15.22 4.18 -8.95
N PHE A 42 16.25 4.29 -8.12
CA PHE A 42 16.61 5.55 -7.46
C PHE A 42 17.05 6.62 -8.48
N VAL A 43 17.96 6.27 -9.39
CA VAL A 43 18.43 7.17 -10.45
C VAL A 43 17.26 7.61 -11.33
N SER A 44 16.44 6.67 -11.78
CA SER A 44 15.23 6.97 -12.56
C SER A 44 14.27 7.90 -11.82
N SER A 45 13.99 7.60 -10.53
CA SER A 45 13.13 8.44 -9.69
C SER A 45 13.70 9.84 -9.50
N PHE A 46 15.02 9.95 -9.32
CA PHE A 46 15.69 11.24 -9.16
C PHE A 46 15.47 12.15 -10.37
N PHE A 47 15.70 11.66 -11.58
CA PHE A 47 15.48 12.45 -12.80
C PHE A 47 14.01 12.77 -13.06
N ILE A 48 13.10 11.81 -12.77
CA ILE A 48 11.66 12.05 -12.87
C ILE A 48 11.24 13.17 -11.92
N LEU A 49 11.62 13.09 -10.64
CA LEU A 49 11.26 14.09 -9.64
C LEU A 49 11.91 15.46 -9.93
N LEU A 50 13.14 15.48 -10.46
CA LEU A 50 13.81 16.70 -10.87
C LEU A 50 13.07 17.39 -12.03
N LYS A 51 12.51 16.59 -12.96
CA LYS A 51 11.71 17.09 -14.08
C LYS A 51 10.34 17.59 -13.64
N ILE A 52 9.64 16.82 -12.79
CA ILE A 52 8.26 17.12 -12.38
C ILE A 52 8.23 18.22 -11.31
N LYS A 53 9.23 18.27 -10.42
CA LYS A 53 9.32 19.19 -9.27
C LYS A 53 8.04 19.21 -8.42
N PRO A 54 7.58 18.05 -7.91
CA PRO A 54 6.33 17.99 -7.16
C PRO A 54 6.49 18.70 -5.80
N TYR A 55 5.40 19.30 -5.32
CA TYR A 55 5.37 19.92 -3.99
C TYR A 55 5.47 18.89 -2.85
N VAL A 56 5.06 17.66 -3.11
CA VAL A 56 5.01 16.58 -2.12
C VAL A 56 5.10 15.22 -2.81
N LEU A 57 5.75 14.26 -2.15
CA LEU A 57 5.71 12.85 -2.52
C LEU A 57 4.87 12.09 -1.49
N PHE A 58 3.81 11.42 -1.95
CA PHE A 58 3.02 10.52 -1.12
C PHE A 58 3.34 9.06 -1.45
N SER A 59 3.68 8.29 -0.41
CA SER A 59 4.00 6.87 -0.50
C SER A 59 2.97 6.04 0.24
N LYS A 60 2.36 5.07 -0.44
CA LYS A 60 1.49 4.04 0.17
C LYS A 60 2.29 2.86 0.74
N GLY A 61 3.60 2.96 0.78
CA GLY A 61 4.47 1.86 1.20
C GLY A 61 4.79 0.90 0.06
N GLY A 62 5.25 -0.29 0.44
CA GLY A 62 5.74 -1.29 -0.51
C GLY A 62 7.18 -1.01 -1.00
N PHE A 63 7.86 -2.04 -1.49
CA PHE A 63 9.29 -1.97 -1.84
C PHE A 63 9.60 -1.00 -2.99
N VAL A 64 8.64 -0.79 -3.91
CA VAL A 64 8.77 0.13 -5.05
C VAL A 64 8.83 1.59 -4.59
N SER A 65 8.29 1.91 -3.41
CA SER A 65 8.27 3.28 -2.89
C SER A 65 9.62 3.74 -2.33
N VAL A 66 10.54 2.82 -2.03
CA VAL A 66 11.82 3.16 -1.39
C VAL A 66 12.70 4.05 -2.27
N PRO A 67 12.98 3.70 -3.55
CA PRO A 67 13.77 4.54 -4.42
C PRO A 67 13.24 5.97 -4.58
N PRO A 68 11.95 6.21 -4.89
CA PRO A 68 11.44 7.57 -5.00
C PRO A 68 11.43 8.35 -3.67
N CYS A 69 11.21 7.69 -2.54
CA CYS A 69 11.30 8.36 -1.23
C CYS A 69 12.72 8.84 -0.91
N LEU A 70 13.73 8.04 -1.25
CA LEU A 70 15.13 8.42 -1.09
C LEU A 70 15.52 9.57 -2.05
N ALA A 71 15.09 9.49 -3.30
CA ALA A 71 15.33 10.55 -4.29
C ALA A 71 14.64 11.87 -3.88
N ALA A 72 13.40 11.81 -3.40
CA ALA A 72 12.67 12.96 -2.89
C ALA A 72 13.39 13.62 -1.70
N LYS A 73 13.92 12.81 -0.78
CA LYS A 73 14.72 13.33 0.34
C LYS A 73 15.94 14.10 -0.15
N LEU A 74 16.68 13.57 -1.14
CA LEU A 74 17.86 14.22 -1.70
C LEU A 74 17.50 15.55 -2.41
N LEU A 75 16.34 15.63 -3.02
CA LEU A 75 15.80 16.82 -3.68
C LEU A 75 15.05 17.77 -2.72
N ASN A 76 15.06 17.51 -1.40
CA ASN A 76 14.31 18.27 -0.40
C ASN A 76 12.79 18.33 -0.66
N ILE A 77 12.23 17.34 -1.36
CA ILE A 77 10.80 17.20 -1.56
C ILE A 77 10.19 16.54 -0.32
N PRO A 78 9.18 17.15 0.32
CA PRO A 78 8.53 16.58 1.50
C PRO A 78 7.91 15.21 1.19
N VAL A 79 8.26 14.19 1.98
CA VAL A 79 7.73 12.83 1.85
C VAL A 79 6.70 12.57 2.94
N TYR A 80 5.53 12.08 2.55
CA TYR A 80 4.51 11.52 3.44
C TYR A 80 4.39 10.03 3.11
N THR A 81 4.52 9.16 4.11
CA THR A 81 4.37 7.72 3.91
C THR A 81 3.21 7.20 4.73
N HIS A 82 2.42 6.30 4.17
CA HIS A 82 1.27 5.67 4.82
C HIS A 82 1.55 4.19 5.05
N GLU A 83 1.27 3.72 6.28
CA GLU A 83 1.30 2.31 6.66
C GLU A 83 -0.11 1.80 6.90
N CYS A 84 -0.51 0.77 6.14
CA CYS A 84 -1.82 0.16 6.28
C CYS A 84 -1.83 -1.12 7.12
N ASP A 85 -0.66 -1.67 7.41
CA ASP A 85 -0.54 -2.88 8.21
C ASP A 85 -0.36 -2.55 9.70
N PHE A 86 -0.78 -3.46 10.55
CA PHE A 86 -0.61 -3.35 12.00
C PHE A 86 0.88 -3.31 12.39
N THR A 87 1.70 -4.10 11.69
CA THR A 87 3.15 -4.14 11.89
C THR A 87 3.85 -3.52 10.68
N PRO A 88 4.65 -2.45 10.85
CA PRO A 88 5.30 -1.76 9.75
C PRO A 88 6.21 -2.68 8.94
N GLY A 89 6.01 -2.68 7.62
CA GLY A 89 6.87 -3.39 6.68
C GLY A 89 8.27 -2.78 6.58
N LEU A 90 9.22 -3.52 5.99
CA LEU A 90 10.60 -3.04 5.79
C LEU A 90 10.64 -1.73 5.00
N ALA A 91 9.81 -1.60 3.97
CA ALA A 91 9.74 -0.39 3.15
C ALA A 91 9.34 0.84 4.00
N THR A 92 8.32 0.70 4.85
CA THR A 92 7.88 1.79 5.75
C THR A 92 8.98 2.15 6.74
N ARG A 93 9.71 1.16 7.28
CA ARG A 93 10.84 1.41 8.19
C ARG A 93 11.97 2.19 7.50
N ILE A 94 12.23 1.95 6.22
CA ILE A 94 13.21 2.71 5.43
C ILE A 94 12.67 4.10 5.12
N ASN A 95 11.46 4.20 4.61
CA ASN A 95 10.82 5.45 4.22
C ASN A 95 10.63 6.41 5.40
N SER A 96 10.38 5.88 6.61
CA SER A 96 10.22 6.69 7.83
C SER A 96 11.42 7.58 8.12
N LYS A 97 12.64 7.14 7.74
CA LYS A 97 13.86 7.95 7.89
C LYS A 97 13.84 9.21 7.01
N SER A 98 13.18 9.13 5.86
CA SER A 98 13.05 10.23 4.87
C SER A 98 11.74 11.01 5.02
N ALA A 99 10.74 10.44 5.67
CA ALA A 99 9.42 11.01 5.77
C ALA A 99 9.36 12.23 6.69
N LYS A 100 8.60 13.24 6.27
CA LYS A 100 8.18 14.39 7.09
C LYS A 100 7.07 13.97 8.06
N ARG A 101 6.14 13.10 7.61
CA ARG A 101 5.08 12.49 8.42
C ARG A 101 4.89 11.03 8.03
N ILE A 102 4.47 10.22 8.99
CA ILE A 102 4.12 8.81 8.84
C ILE A 102 2.66 8.69 9.22
N LEU A 103 1.82 8.41 8.24
CA LEU A 103 0.39 8.25 8.41
C LEU A 103 0.11 6.78 8.75
N LEU A 104 -0.60 6.51 9.82
CA LEU A 104 -0.84 5.16 10.32
C LEU A 104 -2.32 4.82 10.25
N SER A 105 -2.63 3.58 9.87
CA SER A 105 -3.99 3.06 9.92
C SER A 105 -4.42 2.74 11.36
N TYR A 106 -3.48 2.31 12.21
CA TYR A 106 -3.74 1.88 13.57
C TYR A 106 -2.83 2.63 14.55
N LYS A 107 -3.38 3.01 15.71
CA LYS A 107 -2.63 3.68 16.77
C LYS A 107 -1.52 2.78 17.33
N GLU A 108 -1.82 1.51 17.48
CA GLU A 108 -0.91 0.50 18.04
C GLU A 108 0.35 0.32 17.21
N THR A 109 0.30 0.67 15.91
CA THR A 109 1.46 0.63 14.99
C THR A 109 2.59 1.56 15.47
N GLU A 110 2.28 2.62 16.23
CA GLU A 110 3.29 3.52 16.80
C GLU A 110 4.31 2.78 17.66
N SER A 111 3.89 1.74 18.40
CA SER A 111 4.78 0.96 19.28
C SER A 111 5.87 0.22 18.53
N TYR A 112 5.68 -0.08 17.24
CA TYR A 112 6.63 -0.78 16.38
C TYR A 112 7.57 0.17 15.63
N LEU A 113 7.37 1.48 15.74
CA LEU A 113 8.24 2.48 15.14
C LEU A 113 9.43 2.78 16.04
N SER A 114 10.55 3.20 15.44
CA SER A 114 11.67 3.77 16.19
C SER A 114 11.24 5.07 16.87
N GLU A 115 11.92 5.47 17.94
CA GLU A 115 11.62 6.70 18.68
C GLU A 115 11.59 7.93 17.77
N SER A 116 12.58 8.08 16.89
CA SER A 116 12.66 9.17 15.91
C SER A 116 11.51 9.14 14.88
N ALA A 117 10.92 7.97 14.61
CA ALA A 117 9.79 7.83 13.70
C ALA A 117 8.46 8.12 14.41
N ARG A 118 8.32 7.76 15.70
CA ARG A 118 7.09 8.05 16.48
C ARG A 118 6.77 9.53 16.51
N GLY A 119 7.76 10.41 16.68
CA GLY A 119 7.55 11.86 16.66
C GLY A 119 7.00 12.41 15.33
N LYS A 120 7.00 11.60 14.27
CA LYS A 120 6.46 11.94 12.94
C LYS A 120 5.13 11.25 12.66
N ALA A 121 4.69 10.33 13.54
CA ALA A 121 3.51 9.52 13.33
C ALA A 121 2.21 10.32 13.53
N VAL A 122 1.22 10.03 12.69
CA VAL A 122 -0.13 10.59 12.77
C VAL A 122 -1.10 9.47 12.42
N VAL A 123 -2.07 9.19 13.28
CA VAL A 123 -3.11 8.19 13.02
C VAL A 123 -4.18 8.81 12.14
N THR A 124 -4.35 8.28 10.93
CA THR A 124 -5.31 8.76 9.93
C THR A 124 -6.37 7.73 9.54
N GLY A 125 -6.18 6.49 9.96
CA GLY A 125 -6.98 5.38 9.46
C GLY A 125 -6.58 4.95 8.05
N ASN A 126 -7.29 3.95 7.53
CA ASN A 126 -7.11 3.46 6.16
C ASN A 126 -8.06 4.22 5.22
N PRO A 127 -7.59 4.73 4.08
CA PRO A 127 -8.50 5.32 3.10
C PRO A 127 -9.40 4.23 2.50
N VAL A 128 -10.70 4.40 2.66
CA VAL A 128 -11.73 3.48 2.20
C VAL A 128 -12.60 4.20 1.18
N ARG A 129 -13.03 3.50 0.12
CA ARG A 129 -13.90 4.08 -0.89
C ARG A 129 -15.24 4.51 -0.28
N PRO A 130 -15.80 5.67 -0.63
CA PRO A 130 -17.04 6.19 -0.05
C PRO A 130 -18.22 5.21 -0.11
N VAL A 131 -18.28 4.35 -1.13
CA VAL A 131 -19.34 3.34 -1.30
C VAL A 131 -19.49 2.40 -0.09
N PHE A 132 -18.40 2.18 0.67
CA PHE A 132 -18.46 1.35 1.88
C PHE A 132 -19.16 2.01 3.06
N TYR A 133 -19.30 3.33 3.05
CA TYR A 133 -20.05 4.07 4.09
C TYR A 133 -21.56 4.14 3.83
N SER A 134 -21.99 3.83 2.59
CA SER A 134 -23.40 3.78 2.18
C SER A 134 -23.84 2.35 1.86
N ALA A 135 -23.26 1.35 2.54
CA ALA A 135 -23.62 -0.05 2.34
C ALA A 135 -25.07 -0.33 2.75
N ASP A 136 -25.82 -1.02 1.86
CA ASP A 136 -27.20 -1.38 2.07
C ASP A 136 -27.33 -2.92 2.07
N ALA A 137 -27.75 -3.43 3.23
CA ALA A 137 -27.90 -4.86 3.44
C ALA A 137 -29.00 -5.48 2.57
N GLU A 138 -30.09 -4.74 2.30
CA GLU A 138 -31.19 -5.26 1.48
C GLU A 138 -30.76 -5.42 0.01
N ASN A 139 -30.05 -4.45 -0.52
CA ASN A 139 -29.47 -4.53 -1.85
C ASN A 139 -28.43 -5.67 -1.94
N GLY A 140 -27.65 -5.88 -0.88
CA GLY A 140 -26.72 -7.01 -0.78
C GLY A 140 -27.45 -8.36 -0.83
N LEU A 141 -28.55 -8.53 -0.09
CA LEU A 141 -29.36 -9.74 -0.12
C LEU A 141 -30.01 -9.97 -1.48
N LYS A 142 -30.53 -8.92 -2.13
CA LYS A 142 -31.06 -8.98 -3.49
C LYS A 142 -30.00 -9.42 -4.50
N PHE A 143 -28.81 -8.84 -4.42
CA PHE A 143 -27.66 -9.21 -5.27
C PHE A 143 -27.29 -10.69 -5.12
N LEU A 144 -27.28 -11.20 -3.88
CA LEU A 144 -27.01 -12.60 -3.57
C LEU A 144 -28.22 -13.52 -3.84
N LYS A 145 -29.36 -12.99 -4.30
CA LYS A 145 -30.62 -13.72 -4.53
C LYS A 145 -31.15 -14.44 -3.29
N ILE A 146 -30.89 -13.88 -2.10
CA ILE A 146 -31.39 -14.39 -0.82
C ILE A 146 -32.75 -13.75 -0.56
N GLN A 147 -33.83 -14.50 -0.78
CA GLN A 147 -35.21 -13.98 -0.65
C GLN A 147 -35.67 -13.85 0.81
N LYS A 148 -35.24 -14.75 1.69
CA LYS A 148 -35.64 -14.76 3.11
C LYS A 148 -34.45 -15.10 4.00
N LYS A 149 -34.12 -14.19 4.92
CA LYS A 149 -33.04 -14.38 5.89
C LYS A 149 -33.55 -15.25 7.06
N THR A 150 -33.54 -16.56 6.89
CA THR A 150 -33.91 -17.52 7.94
C THR A 150 -32.71 -18.04 8.73
N LYS A 151 -31.48 -17.89 8.18
CA LYS A 151 -30.22 -18.32 8.80
C LYS A 151 -29.19 -17.21 8.70
N PRO A 152 -28.14 -17.21 9.55
CA PRO A 152 -27.01 -16.30 9.41
C PRO A 152 -26.34 -16.44 8.02
N VAL A 153 -25.93 -15.32 7.45
CA VAL A 153 -25.15 -15.29 6.20
C VAL A 153 -23.70 -15.10 6.55
N LEU A 154 -22.87 -16.09 6.20
CA LEU A 154 -21.42 -16.03 6.38
C LEU A 154 -20.77 -15.73 5.02
N LEU A 155 -20.07 -14.60 4.91
CA LEU A 155 -19.29 -14.24 3.75
C LEU A 155 -17.81 -14.51 4.03
N VAL A 156 -17.19 -15.38 3.23
CA VAL A 156 -15.75 -15.66 3.29
C VAL A 156 -15.08 -15.00 2.09
N VAL A 157 -14.17 -14.06 2.33
CA VAL A 157 -13.49 -13.28 1.29
C VAL A 157 -11.99 -13.44 1.42
N GLY A 158 -11.34 -13.78 0.31
CA GLY A 158 -9.89 -13.82 0.19
C GLY A 158 -9.34 -12.58 -0.54
N GLY A 159 -8.01 -12.40 -0.46
CA GLY A 159 -7.31 -11.37 -1.23
C GLY A 159 -7.21 -11.70 -2.73
N SER A 160 -6.62 -10.79 -3.52
CA SER A 160 -6.51 -10.87 -4.98
C SER A 160 -5.77 -12.11 -5.52
N LEU A 161 -4.89 -12.71 -4.73
CA LEU A 161 -4.16 -13.94 -5.09
C LEU A 161 -4.95 -15.22 -4.77
N GLY A 162 -6.21 -15.10 -4.34
CA GLY A 162 -7.03 -16.18 -3.82
C GLY A 162 -6.59 -16.61 -2.42
N ALA A 163 -7.48 -17.22 -1.68
CA ALA A 163 -7.22 -17.70 -0.34
C ALA A 163 -7.37 -19.22 -0.29
N LYS A 164 -6.47 -19.96 -0.96
CA LYS A 164 -6.54 -21.44 -1.07
C LYS A 164 -6.76 -22.09 0.30
N GLN A 165 -6.04 -21.65 1.33
CA GLN A 165 -6.19 -22.17 2.69
C GLN A 165 -7.57 -21.88 3.27
N LEU A 166 -8.10 -20.65 3.13
CA LEU A 166 -9.45 -20.31 3.55
C LEU A 166 -10.49 -21.11 2.81
N ASN A 167 -10.35 -21.24 1.48
CA ASN A 167 -11.27 -22.01 0.65
C ASN A 167 -11.26 -23.50 1.01
N SER A 168 -10.10 -24.08 1.32
CA SER A 168 -9.98 -25.45 1.79
C SER A 168 -10.66 -25.63 3.15
N LEU A 169 -10.38 -24.73 4.10
CA LEU A 169 -10.96 -24.75 5.44
C LEU A 169 -12.51 -24.70 5.39
N VAL A 170 -13.06 -23.80 4.56
CA VAL A 170 -14.52 -23.71 4.37
C VAL A 170 -15.08 -25.01 3.78
N ARG A 171 -14.44 -25.56 2.75
CA ARG A 171 -14.89 -26.82 2.11
C ARG A 171 -14.88 -28.02 3.05
N GLU A 172 -13.92 -28.08 3.97
CA GLU A 172 -13.76 -29.16 4.93
C GLU A 172 -14.71 -29.08 6.12
N ASN A 173 -15.33 -27.91 6.36
CA ASN A 173 -16.16 -27.65 7.57
C ASN A 173 -17.62 -27.25 7.24
N ILE A 174 -18.01 -27.24 5.97
CA ILE A 174 -19.37 -26.97 5.48
C ILE A 174 -19.78 -28.07 4.49
#